data_b4526971e744030ce37ca3ee65f776b8
#
_entry.id   b4526971e744030ce37ca3ee65f776b8
#
_cell.length_a   1.000
_cell.length_b   1.000
_cell.length_c   1.000
_cell.angle_alpha   90.00
_cell.angle_beta   90.00
_cell.angle_gamma   90.00
#
_symmetry.space_group_name_H-M   'P 1'
#
loop_
_entity.id
_entity.type
_entity.pdbx_description
1 polymer ?
#
loop_
_entity_poly.entity_id
_entity_poly.type
_entity_poly.pdbx_seq_one_letter_code
_entity_poly.pdbx_strand_id
1 'polypeptide(L)'
;MVADVGYLAIMVAGLGAYWWQHLRTRPRISTVRELFTSDAEVALHVAVHEATTRRQPLSSLHLLYGLLQDEAVVAAIVTAGGNPDSVEDRVLTALAAPTDESDQADEAGRLTRRAAALGHHAGHQASCTDLWAALTGSPAARLLDDCKVDRGATLFALCHGGRAPEITLPDERDVFIVLRNDNYTTQEFVCSLLRDVFALPDAQASAVMLATHTTGRAVVGRFTATAARDKIQRARALARAQAFPLWIGVEPA
;
A
#
# COMPACT_ATOMS: atom_id res chain seq x y z
N MET A 1 -22.33 28.01 10.79
CA MET A 1 -21.17 27.55 11.59
C MET A 1 -21.58 26.65 12.77
N VAL A 2 -22.81 26.19 12.87
CA VAL A 2 -23.30 25.28 13.92
C VAL A 2 -23.72 23.91 13.34
N ALA A 3 -23.90 23.81 12.01
CA ALA A 3 -24.31 22.59 11.32
C ALA A 3 -23.16 21.56 11.17
N ASP A 4 -21.92 22.02 11.10
CA ASP A 4 -20.75 21.13 10.85
C ASP A 4 -20.36 20.28 12.07
N VAL A 5 -20.57 20.78 13.28
CA VAL A 5 -20.23 20.04 14.51
C VAL A 5 -21.18 18.86 14.75
N GLY A 6 -22.45 19.01 14.37
CA GLY A 6 -23.45 17.94 14.48
C GLY A 6 -23.21 16.79 13.50
N TYR A 7 -22.78 17.10 12.29
CA TYR A 7 -22.48 16.11 11.26
C TYR A 7 -21.22 15.30 11.60
N LEU A 8 -20.19 15.97 12.10
CA LEU A 8 -18.96 15.31 12.55
C LEU A 8 -19.23 14.35 13.74
N ALA A 9 -20.10 14.74 14.66
CA ALA A 9 -20.47 13.91 15.82
C ALA A 9 -21.26 12.66 15.41
N ILE A 10 -22.15 12.78 14.41
CA ILE A 10 -22.94 11.63 13.90
C ILE A 10 -22.06 10.67 13.11
N MET A 11 -21.10 11.18 12.33
CA MET A 11 -20.15 10.38 11.58
C MET A 11 -19.19 9.63 12.50
N VAL A 12 -18.65 10.29 13.52
CA VAL A 12 -17.79 9.66 14.53
C VAL A 12 -18.57 8.61 15.34
N ALA A 13 -19.85 8.86 15.66
CA ALA A 13 -20.72 7.90 16.32
C ALA A 13 -21.06 6.72 15.42
N GLY A 14 -21.27 6.94 14.11
CA GLY A 14 -21.52 5.88 13.12
C GLY A 14 -20.32 4.96 12.91
N LEU A 15 -19.11 5.53 12.74
CA LEU A 15 -17.87 4.77 12.71
C LEU A 15 -17.62 4.05 14.04
N GLY A 16 -17.81 4.72 15.17
CA GLY A 16 -17.66 4.13 16.48
C GLY A 16 -18.64 2.97 16.72
N ALA A 17 -19.89 3.09 16.29
CA ALA A 17 -20.89 2.02 16.40
C ALA A 17 -20.56 0.84 15.47
N TYR A 18 -20.15 1.12 14.22
CA TYR A 18 -19.69 0.10 13.27
C TYR A 18 -18.49 -0.66 13.82
N TRP A 19 -17.47 0.07 14.31
CA TRP A 19 -16.28 -0.50 14.92
C TRP A 19 -16.59 -1.23 16.23
N TRP A 20 -17.49 -0.71 17.06
CA TRP A 20 -17.90 -1.35 18.33
C TRP A 20 -18.67 -2.64 18.12
N GLN A 21 -19.48 -2.71 17.08
CA GLN A 21 -20.27 -3.90 16.72
C GLN A 21 -19.38 -5.03 16.16
N HIS A 22 -18.28 -4.67 15.45
CA HIS A 22 -17.38 -5.63 14.79
C HIS A 22 -16.08 -5.92 15.56
N LEU A 23 -15.70 -5.11 16.59
CA LEU A 23 -14.48 -5.28 17.38
C LEU A 23 -14.71 -5.89 18.77
N ARG A 24 -15.62 -6.83 18.91
CA ARG A 24 -15.90 -7.50 20.21
C ARG A 24 -14.74 -8.30 20.83
N THR A 25 -13.53 -8.24 20.28
CA THR A 25 -12.30 -8.77 20.90
C THR A 25 -11.29 -7.65 21.07
N ARG A 26 -11.19 -7.13 22.29
CA ARG A 26 -10.44 -5.94 22.68
C ARG A 26 -8.92 -6.06 22.55
N PRO A 27 -8.24 -4.99 22.05
CA PRO A 27 -7.55 -4.06 22.96
C PRO A 27 -8.33 -2.75 23.09
N ARG A 28 -8.08 -1.98 24.16
CA ARG A 28 -8.65 -0.65 24.39
C ARG A 28 -8.17 0.30 23.28
N ILE A 29 -8.97 0.46 22.23
CA ILE A 29 -8.72 1.45 21.18
C ILE A 29 -9.47 2.71 21.60
N SER A 30 -8.72 3.73 21.93
CA SER A 30 -9.27 4.95 22.50
C SER A 30 -10.00 5.82 21.50
N THR A 31 -9.59 5.86 20.22
CA THR A 31 -10.32 6.51 19.12
C THR A 31 -9.74 6.11 17.75
N VAL A 32 -10.53 6.22 16.66
CA VAL A 32 -10.05 6.07 15.27
C VAL A 32 -8.89 7.04 14.99
N ARG A 33 -8.92 8.24 15.55
CA ARG A 33 -7.86 9.26 15.47
C ARG A 33 -6.49 8.83 15.97
N GLU A 34 -6.42 7.83 16.83
CA GLU A 34 -5.12 7.32 17.31
C GLU A 34 -4.54 6.26 16.36
N LEU A 35 -5.37 5.67 15.51
CA LEU A 35 -4.95 4.60 14.59
C LEU A 35 -4.60 5.10 13.20
N PHE A 36 -5.23 6.18 12.74
CA PHE A 36 -5.12 6.66 11.37
C PHE A 36 -4.61 8.09 11.31
N THR A 37 -3.89 8.42 10.24
CA THR A 37 -3.55 9.81 9.93
C THR A 37 -4.80 10.60 9.51
N SER A 38 -4.74 11.94 9.57
CA SER A 38 -5.85 12.81 9.18
C SER A 38 -6.36 12.51 7.76
N ASP A 39 -5.46 12.27 6.82
CA ASP A 39 -5.81 12.01 5.41
C ASP A 39 -6.49 10.66 5.25
N ALA A 40 -6.00 9.62 5.95
CA ALA A 40 -6.63 8.31 5.99
C ALA A 40 -8.01 8.35 6.68
N GLU A 41 -8.18 9.17 7.73
CA GLU A 41 -9.50 9.42 8.33
C GLU A 41 -10.47 10.04 7.33
N VAL A 42 -10.03 11.05 6.55
CA VAL A 42 -10.86 11.67 5.51
C VAL A 42 -11.26 10.63 4.47
N ALA A 43 -10.34 9.83 3.96
CA ALA A 43 -10.63 8.76 3.00
C ALA A 43 -11.65 7.75 3.56
N LEU A 44 -11.52 7.34 4.82
CA LEU A 44 -12.46 6.45 5.51
C LEU A 44 -13.84 7.10 5.67
N HIS A 45 -13.89 8.40 6.02
CA HIS A 45 -15.16 9.14 6.13
C HIS A 45 -15.90 9.21 4.80
N VAL A 46 -15.19 9.51 3.70
CA VAL A 46 -15.77 9.51 2.35
C VAL A 46 -16.33 8.13 2.01
N ALA A 47 -15.57 7.06 2.28
CA ALA A 47 -16.02 5.69 2.04
C ALA A 47 -17.32 5.34 2.81
N VAL A 48 -17.39 5.70 4.09
CA VAL A 48 -18.57 5.49 4.93
C VAL A 48 -19.77 6.34 4.47
N HIS A 49 -19.51 7.60 4.10
CA HIS A 49 -20.54 8.49 3.57
C HIS A 49 -21.18 7.92 2.30
N GLU A 50 -20.35 7.47 1.37
CA GLU A 50 -20.82 6.89 0.10
C GLU A 50 -21.63 5.61 0.33
N ALA A 51 -21.15 4.70 1.19
CA ALA A 51 -21.86 3.48 1.56
C ALA A 51 -23.23 3.80 2.20
N THR A 52 -23.26 4.77 3.11
CA THR A 52 -24.49 5.20 3.80
C THR A 52 -25.50 5.83 2.82
N THR A 53 -25.03 6.71 1.92
CA THR A 53 -25.85 7.37 0.91
C THR A 53 -26.49 6.36 -0.04
N ARG A 54 -25.76 5.33 -0.43
CA ARG A 54 -26.25 4.24 -1.27
C ARG A 54 -27.04 3.18 -0.50
N ARG A 55 -27.06 3.24 0.82
CA ARG A 55 -27.64 2.20 1.70
C ARG A 55 -27.04 0.82 1.45
N GLN A 56 -25.74 0.78 1.28
CA GLN A 56 -24.95 -0.43 1.03
C GLN A 56 -24.04 -0.73 2.21
N PRO A 57 -23.65 -2.00 2.45
CA PRO A 57 -22.60 -2.33 3.39
C PRO A 57 -21.26 -1.73 2.90
N LEU A 58 -20.46 -1.24 3.85
CA LEU A 58 -19.13 -0.72 3.54
C LEU A 58 -18.24 -1.83 2.94
N SER A 59 -17.71 -1.60 1.75
CA SER A 59 -16.91 -2.56 0.99
C SER A 59 -15.55 -2.00 0.58
N SER A 60 -14.69 -2.84 0.00
CA SER A 60 -13.41 -2.40 -0.55
C SER A 60 -13.53 -1.38 -1.68
N LEU A 61 -14.64 -1.40 -2.44
CA LEU A 61 -14.90 -0.41 -3.49
C LEU A 61 -15.16 0.97 -2.90
N HIS A 62 -15.90 1.05 -1.78
CA HIS A 62 -16.10 2.30 -1.07
C HIS A 62 -14.76 2.83 -0.49
N LEU A 63 -13.91 1.94 0.04
CA LEU A 63 -12.57 2.32 0.51
C LEU A 63 -11.71 2.85 -0.64
N LEU A 64 -11.75 2.19 -1.81
CA LEU A 64 -11.03 2.66 -2.99
C LEU A 64 -11.56 4.03 -3.44
N TYR A 65 -12.88 4.24 -3.45
CA TYR A 65 -13.47 5.55 -3.76
C TYR A 65 -12.96 6.64 -2.81
N GLY A 66 -12.93 6.36 -1.51
CA GLY A 66 -12.37 7.28 -0.51
C GLY A 66 -10.90 7.60 -0.74
N LEU A 67 -10.10 6.59 -1.11
CA LEU A 67 -8.67 6.76 -1.44
C LEU A 67 -8.44 7.60 -2.70
N LEU A 68 -9.34 7.54 -3.68
CA LEU A 68 -9.27 8.38 -4.89
C LEU A 68 -9.53 9.87 -4.61
N GLN A 69 -9.98 10.25 -3.41
CA GLN A 69 -10.10 11.65 -2.98
C GLN A 69 -8.81 12.19 -2.33
N ASP A 70 -7.80 11.35 -2.13
CA ASP A 70 -6.50 11.73 -1.61
C ASP A 70 -5.53 12.11 -2.76
N GLU A 71 -4.97 13.33 -2.70
CA GLU A 71 -4.11 13.85 -3.75
C GLU A 71 -2.83 13.01 -3.95
N ALA A 72 -2.28 12.44 -2.87
CA ALA A 72 -1.07 11.63 -2.96
C ALA A 72 -1.36 10.29 -3.65
N VAL A 73 -2.51 9.67 -3.38
CA VAL A 73 -2.97 8.45 -4.05
C VAL A 73 -3.21 8.70 -5.54
N VAL A 74 -3.92 9.79 -5.89
CA VAL A 74 -4.17 10.19 -7.28
C VAL A 74 -2.85 10.42 -8.03
N ALA A 75 -1.92 11.20 -7.45
CA ALA A 75 -0.62 11.46 -8.02
C ALA A 75 0.22 10.18 -8.19
N ALA A 76 0.13 9.24 -7.25
CA ALA A 76 0.83 7.95 -7.34
C ALA A 76 0.28 7.06 -8.46
N ILE A 77 -1.05 7.02 -8.66
CA ILE A 77 -1.68 6.30 -9.79
C ILE A 77 -1.18 6.88 -11.11
N VAL A 78 -1.19 8.21 -11.28
CA VAL A 78 -0.67 8.89 -12.47
C VAL A 78 0.82 8.60 -12.67
N THR A 79 1.60 8.66 -11.62
CA THR A 79 3.04 8.33 -11.64
C THR A 79 3.28 6.90 -12.09
N ALA A 80 2.42 5.95 -11.68
CA ALA A 80 2.47 4.56 -12.11
C ALA A 80 1.98 4.35 -13.56
N GLY A 81 1.44 5.39 -14.21
CA GLY A 81 0.92 5.34 -15.59
C GLY A 81 -0.57 4.98 -15.67
N GLY A 82 -1.28 4.95 -14.55
CA GLY A 82 -2.72 4.75 -14.49
C GLY A 82 -3.50 6.04 -14.76
N ASN A 83 -4.81 5.90 -14.95
CA ASN A 83 -5.75 7.00 -15.10
C ASN A 83 -6.75 6.97 -13.93
N PRO A 84 -6.64 7.87 -12.93
CA PRO A 84 -7.51 7.89 -11.76
C PRO A 84 -8.97 8.17 -12.12
N ASP A 85 -9.28 9.03 -13.11
CA ASP A 85 -10.65 9.34 -13.52
C ASP A 85 -11.35 8.07 -14.06
N SER A 86 -10.64 7.27 -14.85
CA SER A 86 -11.15 5.99 -15.36
C SER A 86 -11.38 4.98 -14.22
N VAL A 87 -10.56 4.99 -13.17
CA VAL A 87 -10.76 4.15 -11.99
C VAL A 87 -12.00 4.61 -11.23
N GLU A 88 -12.16 5.90 -11.00
CA GLU A 88 -13.32 6.47 -10.31
C GLU A 88 -14.63 6.14 -11.02
N ASP A 89 -14.71 6.35 -12.33
CA ASP A 89 -15.88 5.99 -13.15
C ASP A 89 -16.24 4.50 -13.03
N ARG A 90 -15.24 3.63 -13.04
CA ARG A 90 -15.44 2.19 -12.89
C ARG A 90 -15.89 1.81 -11.49
N VAL A 91 -15.34 2.45 -10.46
CA VAL A 91 -15.78 2.25 -9.06
C VAL A 91 -17.22 2.68 -8.90
N LEU A 92 -17.59 3.88 -9.36
CA LEU A 92 -18.97 4.39 -9.29
C LEU A 92 -19.95 3.50 -10.03
N THR A 93 -19.57 2.99 -11.22
CA THR A 93 -20.35 2.02 -11.99
C THR A 93 -20.54 0.71 -11.21
N ALA A 94 -19.48 0.19 -10.60
CA ALA A 94 -19.53 -1.03 -9.80
C ALA A 94 -20.40 -0.87 -8.54
N LEU A 95 -20.33 0.30 -7.87
CA LEU A 95 -21.15 0.63 -6.72
C LEU A 95 -22.64 0.85 -7.07
N ALA A 96 -22.97 1.15 -8.32
CA ALA A 96 -24.34 1.27 -8.78
C ALA A 96 -25.00 -0.10 -9.07
N ALA A 97 -24.22 -1.16 -9.23
CA ALA A 97 -24.74 -2.52 -9.46
C ALA A 97 -25.36 -3.11 -8.20
N PRO A 98 -26.43 -3.93 -8.32
CA PRO A 98 -26.97 -4.68 -7.20
C PRO A 98 -25.91 -5.61 -6.60
N THR A 99 -25.75 -5.56 -5.29
CA THR A 99 -24.72 -6.34 -4.58
C THR A 99 -25.35 -7.49 -3.80
N ASP A 100 -24.75 -8.67 -3.88
CA ASP A 100 -25.11 -9.81 -3.02
C ASP A 100 -24.56 -9.55 -1.60
N GLU A 101 -25.45 -9.40 -0.62
CA GLU A 101 -25.11 -8.93 0.75
C GLU A 101 -24.29 -9.93 1.57
N SER A 102 -24.23 -11.21 1.17
CA SER A 102 -23.77 -12.28 2.06
C SER A 102 -22.25 -12.32 2.31
N ASP A 103 -21.42 -11.83 1.39
CA ASP A 103 -19.94 -11.97 1.46
C ASP A 103 -19.21 -10.68 1.90
N GLN A 104 -19.90 -9.55 1.96
CA GLN A 104 -19.27 -8.23 2.15
C GLN A 104 -19.34 -7.69 3.59
N ALA A 105 -20.11 -8.29 4.46
CA ALA A 105 -20.44 -7.72 5.79
C ALA A 105 -19.24 -7.41 6.71
N ASP A 106 -18.05 -8.00 6.48
CA ASP A 106 -16.83 -7.71 7.26
C ASP A 106 -15.60 -7.40 6.40
N GLU A 107 -15.73 -7.28 5.07
CA GLU A 107 -14.59 -7.06 4.19
C GLU A 107 -13.86 -5.75 4.53
N ALA A 108 -14.59 -4.65 4.55
CA ALA A 108 -13.99 -3.35 4.86
C ALA A 108 -13.39 -3.31 6.27
N GLY A 109 -14.04 -3.97 7.23
CA GLY A 109 -13.50 -4.13 8.59
C GLY A 109 -12.20 -4.93 8.62
N ARG A 110 -12.06 -5.97 7.81
CA ARG A 110 -10.78 -6.71 7.67
C ARG A 110 -9.69 -5.84 7.05
N LEU A 111 -10.01 -5.07 6.00
CA LEU A 111 -9.06 -4.21 5.31
C LEU A 111 -8.56 -3.07 6.19
N THR A 112 -9.46 -2.40 6.91
CA THR A 112 -9.09 -1.32 7.84
C THR A 112 -8.27 -1.83 9.03
N ARG A 113 -8.60 -3.02 9.57
CA ARG A 113 -7.75 -3.67 10.59
C ARG A 113 -6.36 -4.02 10.05
N ARG A 114 -6.28 -4.49 8.79
CA ARG A 114 -5.01 -4.80 8.14
C ARG A 114 -4.18 -3.52 7.94
N ALA A 115 -4.78 -2.43 7.49
CA ALA A 115 -4.09 -1.14 7.37
C ALA A 115 -3.59 -0.64 8.73
N ALA A 116 -4.43 -0.68 9.77
CA ALA A 116 -4.03 -0.32 11.12
C ALA A 116 -2.88 -1.18 11.66
N ALA A 117 -2.87 -2.49 11.35
CA ALA A 117 -1.79 -3.39 11.73
C ALA A 117 -0.49 -3.06 10.98
N LEU A 118 -0.55 -2.69 9.68
CA LEU A 118 0.62 -2.25 8.91
C LEU A 118 1.24 -0.99 9.53
N GLY A 119 0.45 0.06 9.78
CA GLY A 119 0.92 1.28 10.43
C GLY A 119 1.51 1.01 11.81
N HIS A 120 0.82 0.22 12.64
CA HIS A 120 1.30 -0.13 13.97
C HIS A 120 2.64 -0.90 13.94
N HIS A 121 2.76 -1.88 13.03
CA HIS A 121 4.00 -2.63 12.85
C HIS A 121 5.17 -1.75 12.40
N ALA A 122 4.87 -0.76 11.57
CA ALA A 122 5.83 0.24 11.09
C ALA A 122 6.10 1.37 12.12
N GLY A 123 5.41 1.40 13.25
CA GLY A 123 5.59 2.39 14.31
C GLY A 123 4.95 3.75 14.03
N HIS A 124 3.94 3.81 13.15
CA HIS A 124 3.21 5.04 12.83
C HIS A 124 1.69 4.80 12.77
N GLN A 125 0.92 5.89 12.69
CA GLN A 125 -0.51 5.83 12.39
C GLN A 125 -0.73 5.34 10.95
N ALA A 126 -1.75 4.51 10.74
CA ALA A 126 -2.07 4.01 9.41
C ALA A 126 -2.45 5.17 8.47
N SER A 127 -1.80 5.21 7.32
CA SER A 127 -1.94 6.23 6.27
C SER A 127 -2.80 5.73 5.10
N CYS A 128 -3.04 6.60 4.11
CA CYS A 128 -3.62 6.20 2.83
C CYS A 128 -2.77 5.14 2.12
N THR A 129 -1.44 5.15 2.32
CA THR A 129 -0.53 4.11 1.79
C THR A 129 -0.82 2.75 2.42
N ASP A 130 -1.06 2.68 3.74
CA ASP A 130 -1.42 1.43 4.43
C ASP A 130 -2.79 0.91 3.99
N LEU A 131 -3.76 1.83 3.81
CA LEU A 131 -5.07 1.48 3.25
C LEU A 131 -4.96 0.94 1.82
N TRP A 132 -4.13 1.57 0.96
CA TRP A 132 -3.84 1.06 -0.39
C TRP A 132 -3.24 -0.34 -0.37
N ALA A 133 -2.22 -0.55 0.44
CA ALA A 133 -1.57 -1.86 0.60
C ALA A 133 -2.55 -2.93 1.13
N ALA A 134 -3.48 -2.54 1.99
CA ALA A 134 -4.48 -3.43 2.54
C ALA A 134 -5.50 -3.93 1.50
N LEU A 135 -5.72 -3.23 0.38
CA LEU A 135 -6.67 -3.63 -0.67
C LEU A 135 -6.30 -4.96 -1.37
N THR A 136 -5.08 -5.46 -1.20
CA THR A 136 -4.62 -6.70 -1.86
C THR A 136 -5.59 -7.87 -1.60
N GLY A 137 -6.01 -8.53 -2.70
CA GLY A 137 -6.93 -9.67 -2.64
C GLY A 137 -8.42 -9.30 -2.60
N SER A 138 -8.76 -8.00 -2.54
CA SER A 138 -10.14 -7.52 -2.51
C SER A 138 -10.75 -7.35 -3.92
N PRO A 139 -12.09 -7.17 -4.03
CA PRO A 139 -12.75 -6.73 -5.26
C PRO A 139 -12.18 -5.41 -5.81
N ALA A 140 -11.83 -4.46 -4.96
CA ALA A 140 -11.18 -3.21 -5.36
C ALA A 140 -9.84 -3.45 -6.07
N ALA A 141 -9.03 -4.39 -5.58
CA ALA A 141 -7.77 -4.75 -6.22
C ALA A 141 -7.99 -5.34 -7.62
N ARG A 142 -9.01 -6.18 -7.80
CA ARG A 142 -9.39 -6.73 -9.12
C ARG A 142 -9.84 -5.64 -10.08
N LEU A 143 -10.65 -4.68 -9.59
CA LEU A 143 -11.07 -3.54 -10.41
C LEU A 143 -9.87 -2.68 -10.85
N LEU A 144 -8.88 -2.45 -9.98
CA LEU A 144 -7.63 -1.77 -10.34
C LEU A 144 -6.86 -2.53 -11.42
N ASP A 145 -6.79 -3.86 -11.34
CA ASP A 145 -6.16 -4.71 -12.35
C ASP A 145 -6.91 -4.62 -13.70
N ASP A 146 -8.25 -4.61 -13.67
CA ASP A 146 -9.09 -4.42 -14.87
C ASP A 146 -8.89 -3.03 -15.51
N CYS A 147 -8.67 -2.01 -14.70
CA CYS A 147 -8.29 -0.66 -15.15
C CYS A 147 -6.82 -0.55 -15.56
N LYS A 148 -6.06 -1.65 -15.53
CA LYS A 148 -4.62 -1.70 -15.85
C LYS A 148 -3.77 -0.78 -14.97
N VAL A 149 -4.19 -0.56 -13.73
CA VAL A 149 -3.40 0.15 -12.74
C VAL A 149 -2.36 -0.80 -12.15
N ASP A 150 -1.09 -0.49 -12.31
CA ASP A 150 0.00 -1.21 -11.66
C ASP A 150 0.02 -0.87 -10.16
N ARG A 151 -0.63 -1.73 -9.34
CA ARG A 151 -0.77 -1.53 -7.89
C ARG A 151 0.57 -1.48 -7.17
N GLY A 152 1.54 -2.27 -7.63
CA GLY A 152 2.89 -2.29 -7.07
C GLY A 152 3.65 -1.00 -7.39
N ALA A 153 3.56 -0.50 -8.63
CA ALA A 153 4.17 0.78 -9.01
C ALA A 153 3.49 1.95 -8.29
N THR A 154 2.16 1.90 -8.09
CA THR A 154 1.44 2.91 -7.31
C THR A 154 1.87 2.88 -5.85
N LEU A 155 1.96 1.69 -5.22
CA LEU A 155 2.46 1.56 -3.86
C LEU A 155 3.92 2.03 -3.74
N PHE A 156 4.75 1.73 -4.75
CA PHE A 156 6.12 2.24 -4.81
C PHE A 156 6.15 3.78 -4.83
N ALA A 157 5.30 4.40 -5.65
CA ALA A 157 5.21 5.86 -5.73
C ALA A 157 4.75 6.49 -4.41
N LEU A 158 3.79 5.87 -3.72
CA LEU A 158 3.34 6.28 -2.39
C LEU A 158 4.45 6.16 -1.33
N CYS A 159 5.24 5.08 -1.37
CA CYS A 159 6.30 4.86 -0.38
C CYS A 159 7.54 5.74 -0.61
N HIS A 160 7.89 5.99 -1.87
CA HIS A 160 9.19 6.57 -2.24
C HIS A 160 9.08 7.92 -2.96
N GLY A 161 7.86 8.45 -3.14
CA GLY A 161 7.60 9.77 -3.71
C GLY A 161 7.85 9.88 -5.23
N GLY A 162 7.81 8.75 -5.97
CA GLY A 162 8.02 8.77 -7.41
C GLY A 162 8.19 7.39 -8.04
N ARG A 163 8.64 7.37 -9.31
CA ARG A 163 8.97 6.12 -10.01
C ARG A 163 10.28 5.54 -9.51
N ALA A 164 10.43 4.23 -9.67
CA ALA A 164 11.73 3.59 -9.45
C ALA A 164 12.79 4.29 -10.32
N PRO A 165 13.95 4.67 -9.74
CA PRO A 165 14.97 5.42 -10.46
C PRO A 165 15.46 4.61 -11.67
N GLU A 166 15.77 5.29 -12.76
CA GLU A 166 16.47 4.67 -13.86
C GLU A 166 17.83 4.16 -13.39
N ILE A 167 18.23 3.00 -13.91
CA ILE A 167 19.52 2.42 -13.59
C ILE A 167 20.57 3.12 -14.49
N THR A 168 21.01 4.31 -14.07
CA THR A 168 22.12 5.00 -14.72
C THR A 168 23.41 4.41 -14.18
N LEU A 169 24.09 3.63 -15.00
CA LEU A 169 25.35 2.98 -14.64
C LEU A 169 26.50 3.75 -15.28
N PRO A 170 27.59 4.00 -14.54
CA PRO A 170 28.84 4.49 -15.13
C PRO A 170 29.39 3.42 -16.08
N ASP A 171 29.90 3.83 -17.23
CA ASP A 171 30.50 2.91 -18.18
C ASP A 171 31.66 2.11 -17.54
N GLU A 172 31.56 0.78 -17.64
CA GLU A 172 32.57 -0.22 -17.25
C GLU A 172 33.06 -0.23 -15.79
N ARG A 173 32.50 0.55 -14.89
CA ARG A 173 32.91 0.55 -13.48
C ARG A 173 32.03 -0.41 -12.66
N ASP A 174 32.64 -0.97 -11.62
CA ASP A 174 31.90 -1.71 -10.61
C ASP A 174 31.00 -0.76 -9.81
N VAL A 175 29.85 -1.26 -9.40
CA VAL A 175 28.87 -0.54 -8.59
C VAL A 175 28.44 -1.38 -7.40
N PHE A 176 28.02 -0.73 -6.34
CA PHE A 176 27.31 -1.39 -5.25
C PHE A 176 25.82 -1.44 -5.54
N ILE A 177 25.21 -2.61 -5.41
CA ILE A 177 23.75 -2.74 -5.37
C ILE A 177 23.29 -2.52 -3.94
N VAL A 178 22.27 -1.67 -3.77
CA VAL A 178 21.74 -1.25 -2.48
C VAL A 178 20.26 -1.53 -2.41
N LEU A 179 19.79 -2.06 -1.27
CA LEU A 179 18.39 -2.14 -0.88
C LEU A 179 18.07 -1.01 0.10
N ARG A 180 16.84 -0.51 0.03
CA ARG A 180 16.25 0.35 1.07
C ARG A 180 15.04 -0.33 1.67
N ASN A 181 14.84 -0.11 2.96
CA ASN A 181 13.70 -0.65 3.69
C ASN A 181 12.40 -0.01 3.22
N ASP A 182 11.36 -0.82 3.19
CA ASP A 182 9.96 -0.41 3.17
C ASP A 182 9.17 -1.28 4.14
N ASN A 183 7.93 -0.89 4.45
CA ASN A 183 7.11 -1.56 5.46
C ASN A 183 6.16 -2.62 4.87
N TYR A 184 6.23 -2.89 3.57
CA TYR A 184 5.26 -3.72 2.84
C TYR A 184 5.89 -4.94 2.19
N THR A 185 7.17 -4.88 1.83
CA THR A 185 7.92 -6.02 1.29
C THR A 185 8.25 -7.00 2.41
N THR A 186 7.83 -8.26 2.27
CA THR A 186 8.05 -9.25 3.34
C THR A 186 9.51 -9.67 3.42
N GLN A 187 9.96 -10.01 4.65
CA GLN A 187 11.33 -10.46 4.90
C GLN A 187 11.64 -11.75 4.13
N GLU A 188 10.67 -12.67 4.04
CA GLU A 188 10.79 -13.91 3.29
C GLU A 188 11.04 -13.65 1.81
N PHE A 189 10.31 -12.67 1.23
CA PHE A 189 10.52 -12.28 -0.16
C PHE A 189 11.92 -11.69 -0.37
N VAL A 190 12.37 -10.79 0.50
CA VAL A 190 13.72 -10.21 0.41
C VAL A 190 14.79 -11.30 0.51
N CYS A 191 14.68 -12.23 1.46
CA CYS A 191 15.62 -13.33 1.59
C CYS A 191 15.62 -14.24 0.34
N SER A 192 14.46 -14.61 -0.22
CA SER A 192 14.39 -15.42 -1.44
C SER A 192 14.99 -14.66 -2.64
N LEU A 193 14.68 -13.38 -2.77
CA LEU A 193 15.24 -12.52 -3.81
C LEU A 193 16.77 -12.47 -3.77
N LEU A 194 17.34 -12.30 -2.57
CA LEU A 194 18.79 -12.23 -2.36
C LEU A 194 19.49 -13.55 -2.72
N ARG A 195 18.85 -14.70 -2.46
CA ARG A 195 19.36 -16.01 -2.88
C ARG A 195 19.22 -16.25 -4.38
N ASP A 196 18.02 -16.03 -4.91
CA ASP A 196 17.66 -16.47 -6.26
C ASP A 196 18.20 -15.56 -7.36
N VAL A 197 18.32 -14.25 -7.08
CA VAL A 197 18.80 -13.26 -8.03
C VAL A 197 20.27 -12.92 -7.82
N PHE A 198 20.70 -12.80 -6.55
CA PHE A 198 22.05 -12.37 -6.21
C PHE A 198 22.98 -13.51 -5.84
N ALA A 199 22.46 -14.73 -5.74
CA ALA A 199 23.21 -15.93 -5.38
C ALA A 199 23.92 -15.82 -4.01
N LEU A 200 23.31 -15.08 -3.06
CA LEU A 200 23.85 -15.00 -1.71
C LEU A 200 23.55 -16.29 -0.94
N PRO A 201 24.51 -16.79 -0.14
CA PRO A 201 24.24 -17.85 0.83
C PRO A 201 23.17 -17.43 1.84
N ASP A 202 22.41 -18.37 2.39
CA ASP A 202 21.31 -18.11 3.34
C ASP A 202 21.69 -17.17 4.50
N ALA A 203 22.86 -17.39 5.10
CA ALA A 203 23.34 -16.55 6.20
C ALA A 203 23.60 -15.10 5.76
N GLN A 204 24.15 -14.89 4.55
CA GLN A 204 24.40 -13.56 4.02
C GLN A 204 23.09 -12.88 3.58
N ALA A 205 22.17 -13.62 2.95
CA ALA A 205 20.86 -13.11 2.58
C ALA A 205 20.09 -12.62 3.83
N SER A 206 20.09 -13.41 4.89
CA SER A 206 19.48 -13.04 6.17
C SER A 206 20.16 -11.82 6.81
N ALA A 207 21.49 -11.73 6.76
CA ALA A 207 22.23 -10.60 7.31
C ALA A 207 21.93 -9.29 6.55
N VAL A 208 21.89 -9.34 5.21
CA VAL A 208 21.56 -8.17 4.36
C VAL A 208 20.10 -7.75 4.60
N MET A 209 19.15 -8.70 4.66
CA MET A 209 17.75 -8.41 4.96
C MET A 209 17.61 -7.74 6.32
N LEU A 210 18.23 -8.31 7.37
CA LEU A 210 18.15 -7.76 8.72
C LEU A 210 18.80 -6.37 8.80
N ALA A 211 19.97 -6.16 8.15
CA ALA A 211 20.61 -4.86 8.06
C ALA A 211 19.70 -3.84 7.36
N THR A 212 19.07 -4.22 6.23
CA THR A 212 18.11 -3.35 5.54
C THR A 212 16.98 -2.95 6.46
N HIS A 213 16.40 -3.92 7.17
CA HIS A 213 15.26 -3.68 8.07
C HIS A 213 15.62 -2.80 9.27
N THR A 214 16.80 -2.99 9.89
CA THR A 214 17.19 -2.29 11.13
C THR A 214 17.83 -0.92 10.89
N THR A 215 18.56 -0.76 9.78
CA THR A 215 19.29 0.50 9.49
C THR A 215 18.66 1.32 8.36
N GLY A 216 17.56 0.82 7.77
CA GLY A 216 16.87 1.47 6.65
C GLY A 216 17.51 1.19 5.28
N ARG A 217 18.74 0.67 5.23
CA ARG A 217 19.43 0.30 3.97
C ARG A 217 20.53 -0.72 4.18
N ALA A 218 20.84 -1.49 3.12
CA ALA A 218 22.03 -2.35 3.12
C ALA A 218 22.62 -2.49 1.72
N VAL A 219 23.92 -2.76 1.66
CA VAL A 219 24.64 -3.12 0.44
C VAL A 219 24.48 -4.63 0.23
N VAL A 220 23.98 -5.02 -0.96
CA VAL A 220 23.85 -6.42 -1.37
C VAL A 220 25.21 -7.00 -1.78
N GLY A 221 25.99 -6.20 -2.52
CA GLY A 221 27.31 -6.60 -3.00
C GLY A 221 27.84 -5.66 -4.07
N ARG A 222 29.08 -5.94 -4.53
CA ARG A 222 29.74 -5.25 -5.62
C ARG A 222 29.59 -6.05 -6.92
N PHE A 223 29.19 -5.41 -8.00
CA PHE A 223 28.92 -6.04 -9.28
C PHE A 223 29.43 -5.16 -10.42
N THR A 224 29.75 -5.78 -11.57
CA THR A 224 29.96 -5.02 -12.81
C THR A 224 28.67 -4.32 -13.21
N ALA A 225 28.76 -3.20 -13.92
CA ALA A 225 27.61 -2.42 -14.37
C ALA A 225 26.56 -3.28 -15.09
N THR A 226 26.99 -4.14 -16.02
CA THR A 226 26.10 -5.03 -16.78
C THR A 226 25.39 -6.02 -15.86
N ALA A 227 26.12 -6.72 -14.99
CA ALA A 227 25.51 -7.68 -14.05
C ALA A 227 24.56 -6.99 -13.07
N ALA A 228 24.87 -5.78 -12.61
CA ALA A 228 23.99 -5.01 -11.73
C ALA A 228 22.67 -4.65 -12.42
N ARG A 229 22.73 -4.21 -13.69
CA ARG A 229 21.53 -3.89 -14.48
C ARG A 229 20.59 -5.08 -14.57
N ASP A 230 21.10 -6.24 -15.01
CA ASP A 230 20.29 -7.44 -15.20
C ASP A 230 19.66 -7.92 -13.88
N LYS A 231 20.47 -7.94 -12.82
CA LYS A 231 20.01 -8.37 -11.49
C LYS A 231 18.94 -7.43 -10.93
N ILE A 232 19.10 -6.12 -11.04
CA ILE A 232 18.14 -5.14 -10.55
C ILE A 232 16.84 -5.19 -11.37
N GLN A 233 16.92 -5.32 -12.70
CA GLN A 233 15.74 -5.47 -13.54
C GLN A 233 14.94 -6.71 -13.15
N ARG A 234 15.60 -7.85 -12.94
CA ARG A 234 14.98 -9.10 -12.50
C ARG A 234 14.35 -8.95 -11.12
N ALA A 235 15.07 -8.34 -10.17
CA ALA A 235 14.58 -8.11 -8.81
C ALA A 235 13.32 -7.22 -8.80
N ARG A 236 13.34 -6.12 -9.56
CA ARG A 236 12.19 -5.21 -9.71
C ARG A 236 10.99 -5.89 -10.37
N ALA A 237 11.21 -6.74 -11.37
CA ALA A 237 10.15 -7.50 -12.02
C ALA A 237 9.47 -8.48 -11.04
N LEU A 238 10.25 -9.18 -10.22
CA LEU A 238 9.73 -10.10 -9.20
C LEU A 238 8.96 -9.35 -8.11
N ALA A 239 9.47 -8.22 -7.63
CA ALA A 239 8.79 -7.40 -6.63
C ALA A 239 7.46 -6.85 -7.17
N ARG A 240 7.47 -6.34 -8.42
CA ARG A 240 6.27 -5.84 -9.08
C ARG A 240 5.19 -6.91 -9.25
N ALA A 241 5.57 -8.13 -9.62
CA ALA A 241 4.64 -9.25 -9.77
C ALA A 241 3.89 -9.59 -8.47
N GLN A 242 4.47 -9.27 -7.32
CA GLN A 242 3.85 -9.44 -6.00
C GLN A 242 3.31 -8.14 -5.39
N ALA A 243 3.30 -7.05 -6.18
CA ALA A 243 2.91 -5.71 -5.75
C ALA A 243 3.69 -5.19 -4.53
N PHE A 244 4.96 -5.59 -4.38
CA PHE A 244 5.86 -5.07 -3.37
C PHE A 244 6.56 -3.79 -3.84
N PRO A 245 6.65 -2.74 -3.01
CA PRO A 245 7.30 -1.47 -3.35
C PRO A 245 8.82 -1.51 -3.12
N LEU A 246 9.47 -2.64 -3.37
CA LEU A 246 10.89 -2.84 -3.09
C LEU A 246 11.77 -1.81 -3.81
N TRP A 247 12.48 -0.99 -3.05
CA TRP A 247 13.48 -0.10 -3.61
C TRP A 247 14.84 -0.81 -3.71
N ILE A 248 15.32 -0.96 -4.94
CA ILE A 248 16.65 -1.48 -5.24
C ILE A 248 17.31 -0.61 -6.31
N GLY A 249 18.55 -0.22 -6.07
CA GLY A 249 19.31 0.69 -6.94
C GLY A 249 20.80 0.48 -6.85
N VAL A 250 21.56 1.39 -7.47
CA VAL A 250 23.03 1.37 -7.51
C VAL A 250 23.62 2.59 -6.82
N GLU A 251 24.83 2.41 -6.27
CA GLU A 251 25.71 3.48 -5.80
C GLU A 251 27.12 3.24 -6.38
N PRO A 252 27.93 4.29 -6.58
CA PRO A 252 29.33 4.13 -7.01
C PRO A 252 30.12 3.24 -6.06
N ALA A 253 30.99 2.35 -6.61
CA ALA A 253 31.86 1.49 -5.81
C ALA A 253 33.17 2.19 -5.43
#